data_70bd2c2384ea26c2bad4ed81876fa020
#
_entry.id   70bd2c2384ea26c2bad4ed81876fa020
#
_cell.length_a   1.000
_cell.length_b   1.000
_cell.length_c   1.000
_cell.angle_alpha   90.00
_cell.angle_beta   90.00
_cell.angle_gamma   90.00
#
_symmetry.space_group_name_H-M   'P 1'
#
loop_
_entity.id
_entity.type
_entity.pdbx_description
1 polymer ?
#
loop_
_entity_poly.entity_id
_entity_poly.type
_entity_poly.pdbx_seq_one_letter_code
_entity_poly.pdbx_strand_id
1 'polypeptide(L)'
;DSLVEMVAHCEDQQKSAEELLSKNLYNAVEATRELEANYRTIALFYKNTEEDKIKNVTVMNASLEQLKDLDNTRFIDTIHAELSDNYDRLDLRNNYGLLVIPGYLGSNMVVEKWAKIAHENKVMLVTDFEHLDEPDDVMEMFDEANLTGGDVYRANVLMTCNWLVGRGRFNEIGETTDLFVPPSAALAGKIYKTLMSQVTAGKKFGGINEVEGVRFDLKKSEIANLESLGLIPMVNEYGKVMAFSGKTLFNGDNLGLQTYSVVRVFDYVTKVLMDFLNRRAFE
;
A
#
# COMPACT_ATOMS: atom_id res chain seq x y z
N ASP A 1 -42.44 5.10 -5.74
CA ASP A 1 -42.44 3.68 -6.19
C ASP A 1 -41.13 3.34 -6.94
N SER A 2 -40.71 4.08 -7.96
CA SER A 2 -39.51 3.71 -8.76
C SER A 2 -38.20 3.70 -7.98
N LEU A 3 -38.05 4.54 -6.94
CA LEU A 3 -36.82 4.57 -6.13
C LEU A 3 -36.76 3.40 -5.14
N VAL A 4 -37.89 3.01 -4.57
CA VAL A 4 -38.00 1.85 -3.68
C VAL A 4 -37.69 0.57 -4.45
N GLU A 5 -38.18 0.46 -5.68
CA GLU A 5 -37.89 -0.67 -6.58
C GLU A 5 -36.40 -0.71 -6.96
N MET A 6 -35.80 0.45 -7.21
CA MET A 6 -34.37 0.53 -7.52
C MET A 6 -33.50 0.16 -6.31
N VAL A 7 -33.85 0.60 -5.12
CA VAL A 7 -33.14 0.22 -3.88
C VAL A 7 -33.28 -1.28 -3.65
N ALA A 8 -34.49 -1.84 -3.75
CA ALA A 8 -34.73 -3.27 -3.61
C ALA A 8 -33.92 -4.09 -4.64
N HIS A 9 -33.85 -3.62 -5.88
CA HIS A 9 -33.04 -4.28 -6.92
C HIS A 9 -31.55 -4.25 -6.56
N CYS A 10 -31.02 -3.15 -6.04
CA CYS A 10 -29.63 -3.07 -5.63
C CYS A 10 -29.33 -3.92 -4.39
N GLU A 11 -30.26 -4.04 -3.44
CA GLU A 11 -30.10 -4.95 -2.30
C GLU A 11 -30.08 -6.42 -2.74
N ASP A 12 -30.88 -6.78 -3.74
CA ASP A 12 -30.84 -8.12 -4.33
C ASP A 12 -29.52 -8.39 -5.06
N GLN A 13 -29.02 -7.42 -5.78
CA GLN A 13 -27.71 -7.52 -6.44
C GLN A 13 -26.57 -7.65 -5.43
N GLN A 14 -26.64 -6.90 -4.32
CA GLN A 14 -25.68 -7.02 -3.23
C GLN A 14 -25.66 -8.43 -2.64
N LYS A 15 -26.83 -9.01 -2.32
CA LYS A 15 -26.90 -10.38 -1.82
C LYS A 15 -26.34 -11.40 -2.80
N SER A 16 -26.65 -11.22 -4.09
CA SER A 16 -26.10 -12.07 -5.15
C SER A 16 -24.60 -11.98 -5.24
N ALA A 17 -24.03 -10.77 -5.10
CA ALA A 17 -22.59 -10.54 -5.07
C ALA A 17 -21.93 -11.15 -3.83
N GLU A 18 -22.56 -11.04 -2.65
CA GLU A 18 -22.08 -11.67 -1.42
C GLU A 18 -22.03 -13.20 -1.53
N GLU A 19 -23.02 -13.80 -2.17
CA GLU A 19 -23.03 -15.25 -2.45
C GLU A 19 -21.91 -15.65 -3.42
N LEU A 20 -21.65 -14.85 -4.44
CA LEU A 20 -20.56 -15.08 -5.39
C LEU A 20 -19.20 -14.96 -4.71
N LEU A 21 -19.04 -13.95 -3.84
CA LEU A 21 -17.82 -13.76 -3.03
C LEU A 21 -17.49 -14.97 -2.17
N SER A 22 -18.51 -15.66 -1.65
CA SER A 22 -18.32 -16.85 -0.82
C SER A 22 -17.85 -18.08 -1.61
N LYS A 23 -18.04 -18.10 -2.91
CA LYS A 23 -17.83 -19.27 -3.77
C LYS A 23 -16.54 -19.25 -4.56
N ASN A 24 -16.12 -18.09 -5.07
CA ASN A 24 -14.95 -18.01 -5.96
C ASN A 24 -14.38 -16.57 -6.04
N LEU A 25 -13.08 -16.44 -5.90
CA LEU A 25 -12.40 -15.14 -5.95
C LEU A 25 -12.57 -14.41 -7.30
N TYR A 26 -12.52 -15.13 -8.40
CA TYR A 26 -12.68 -14.55 -9.73
C TYR A 26 -14.07 -13.91 -9.91
N ASN A 27 -15.10 -14.58 -9.42
CA ASN A 27 -16.46 -14.07 -9.44
C ASN A 27 -16.64 -12.90 -8.45
N ALA A 28 -15.83 -12.83 -7.39
CA ALA A 28 -15.85 -11.75 -6.42
C ALA A 28 -15.48 -10.39 -7.04
N VAL A 29 -14.51 -10.36 -7.93
CA VAL A 29 -14.10 -9.12 -8.62
C VAL A 29 -15.22 -8.58 -9.50
N GLU A 30 -15.91 -9.44 -10.24
CA GLU A 30 -17.05 -9.03 -11.04
C GLU A 30 -18.23 -8.57 -10.20
N ALA A 31 -18.52 -9.30 -9.12
CA ALA A 31 -19.56 -8.93 -8.16
C ALA A 31 -19.30 -7.55 -7.53
N THR A 32 -18.06 -7.26 -7.18
CA THR A 32 -17.68 -5.95 -6.63
C THR A 32 -17.88 -4.83 -7.66
N ARG A 33 -17.56 -5.07 -8.92
CA ARG A 33 -17.83 -4.10 -10.01
C ARG A 33 -19.32 -3.85 -10.23
N GLU A 34 -20.13 -4.88 -10.16
CA GLU A 34 -21.58 -4.75 -10.25
C GLU A 34 -22.15 -3.92 -9.12
N LEU A 35 -21.73 -4.19 -7.87
CA LEU A 35 -22.11 -3.41 -6.70
C LEU A 35 -21.69 -1.93 -6.84
N GLU A 36 -20.49 -1.67 -7.31
CA GLU A 36 -20.00 -0.31 -7.52
C GLU A 36 -20.84 0.42 -8.59
N ALA A 37 -21.19 -0.25 -9.66
CA ALA A 37 -22.05 0.30 -10.72
C ALA A 37 -23.45 0.63 -10.20
N ASN A 38 -24.05 -0.27 -9.42
CA ASN A 38 -25.36 -0.08 -8.81
C ASN A 38 -25.35 1.05 -7.77
N TYR A 39 -24.32 1.12 -6.95
CA TYR A 39 -24.12 2.23 -6.00
C TYR A 39 -24.03 3.58 -6.70
N ARG A 40 -23.24 3.70 -7.78
CA ARG A 40 -23.14 4.93 -8.56
C ARG A 40 -24.48 5.36 -9.16
N THR A 41 -25.25 4.41 -9.62
CA THR A 41 -26.60 4.67 -10.17
C THR A 41 -27.54 5.23 -9.09
N ILE A 42 -27.52 4.66 -7.89
CA ILE A 42 -28.31 5.18 -6.76
C ILE A 42 -27.81 6.54 -6.33
N ALA A 43 -26.50 6.76 -6.21
CA ALA A 43 -25.92 8.04 -5.82
C ALA A 43 -26.30 9.18 -6.78
N LEU A 44 -26.40 8.91 -8.07
CA LEU A 44 -26.89 9.86 -9.06
C LEU A 44 -28.37 10.19 -8.86
N PHE A 45 -29.18 9.22 -8.48
CA PHE A 45 -30.61 9.40 -8.20
C PHE A 45 -30.83 10.24 -6.93
N TYR A 46 -30.02 10.04 -5.88
CA TYR A 46 -30.13 10.76 -4.62
C TYR A 46 -29.77 12.24 -4.70
N LYS A 47 -28.99 12.62 -5.66
CA LYS A 47 -28.67 14.04 -5.89
C LYS A 47 -29.93 14.90 -6.15
N ASN A 48 -31.07 14.26 -6.41
CA ASN A 48 -32.34 14.87 -6.78
C ASN A 48 -33.53 14.49 -5.89
N THR A 49 -33.35 13.81 -4.74
CA THR A 49 -34.45 13.30 -3.91
C THR A 49 -34.33 13.61 -2.42
N GLU A 50 -35.45 13.51 -1.71
CA GLU A 50 -35.65 13.90 -0.32
C GLU A 50 -34.82 13.12 0.71
N GLU A 51 -34.46 13.79 1.83
CA GLU A 51 -33.54 13.33 2.87
C GLU A 51 -33.82 11.94 3.48
N ASP A 52 -35.07 11.51 3.54
CA ASP A 52 -35.46 10.22 4.14
C ASP A 52 -34.93 8.98 3.39
N LYS A 53 -34.44 9.17 2.18
CA LYS A 53 -33.95 8.08 1.32
C LYS A 53 -32.43 7.89 1.40
N ILE A 54 -31.70 8.83 2.02
CA ILE A 54 -30.22 8.81 2.15
C ILE A 54 -29.75 7.60 2.97
N LYS A 55 -30.55 7.14 3.93
CA LYS A 55 -30.20 6.03 4.82
C LYS A 55 -29.84 4.74 4.09
N ASN A 56 -30.55 4.42 3.03
CA ASN A 56 -30.29 3.19 2.26
C ASN A 56 -28.99 3.25 1.46
N VAL A 57 -28.65 4.43 0.92
CA VAL A 57 -27.35 4.64 0.22
C VAL A 57 -26.18 4.49 1.18
N THR A 58 -26.32 4.98 2.42
CA THR A 58 -25.27 4.83 3.45
C THR A 58 -25.05 3.36 3.80
N VAL A 59 -26.11 2.58 3.94
CA VAL A 59 -26.00 1.13 4.19
C VAL A 59 -25.31 0.41 3.04
N MET A 60 -25.67 0.73 1.80
CA MET A 60 -25.02 0.13 0.63
C MET A 60 -23.55 0.51 0.50
N ASN A 61 -23.19 1.74 0.84
CA ASN A 61 -21.80 2.18 0.84
C ASN A 61 -20.97 1.41 1.87
N ALA A 62 -21.48 1.26 3.09
CA ALA A 62 -20.83 0.47 4.14
C ALA A 62 -20.65 -1.00 3.70
N SER A 63 -21.66 -1.58 3.05
CA SER A 63 -21.56 -2.96 2.53
C SER A 63 -20.53 -3.07 1.39
N LEU A 64 -20.44 -2.07 0.52
CA LEU A 64 -19.44 -2.04 -0.54
C LEU A 64 -18.01 -1.94 0.01
N GLU A 65 -17.79 -1.13 1.05
CA GLU A 65 -16.50 -1.04 1.74
C GLU A 65 -16.12 -2.39 2.37
N GLN A 66 -17.04 -3.03 3.07
CA GLN A 66 -16.82 -4.37 3.64
C GLN A 66 -16.46 -5.41 2.57
N LEU A 67 -17.11 -5.35 1.41
CA LEU A 67 -16.79 -6.23 0.29
C LEU A 67 -15.41 -5.96 -0.31
N LYS A 68 -15.02 -4.71 -0.40
CA LYS A 68 -13.67 -4.32 -0.85
C LYS A 68 -12.59 -4.86 0.09
N ASP A 69 -12.80 -4.76 1.39
CA ASP A 69 -11.86 -5.31 2.38
C ASP A 69 -11.78 -6.83 2.30
N LEU A 70 -12.90 -7.49 2.11
CA LEU A 70 -12.95 -8.95 1.96
C LEU A 70 -12.24 -9.40 0.67
N ASP A 71 -12.43 -8.66 -0.40
CA ASP A 71 -11.80 -8.92 -1.70
C ASP A 71 -10.29 -8.75 -1.63
N ASN A 72 -9.80 -7.67 -1.00
CA ASN A 72 -8.39 -7.47 -0.74
C ASN A 72 -7.76 -8.62 0.04
N THR A 73 -8.40 -9.08 1.09
CA THR A 73 -7.90 -10.20 1.92
C THR A 73 -7.84 -11.49 1.11
N ARG A 74 -8.87 -11.81 0.32
CA ARG A 74 -8.91 -13.00 -0.54
C ARG A 74 -7.89 -12.92 -1.68
N PHE A 75 -7.73 -11.76 -2.28
CA PHE A 75 -6.73 -11.53 -3.31
C PHE A 75 -5.30 -11.83 -2.78
N ILE A 76 -5.00 -11.37 -1.58
CA ILE A 76 -3.71 -11.60 -0.94
C ILE A 76 -3.53 -13.07 -0.55
N ASP A 77 -4.57 -13.71 -0.01
CA ASP A 77 -4.54 -15.14 0.29
C ASP A 77 -4.29 -15.97 -0.98
N THR A 78 -4.90 -15.60 -2.09
CA THR A 78 -4.68 -16.25 -3.38
C THR A 78 -3.26 -16.04 -3.88
N ILE A 79 -2.72 -14.83 -3.82
CA ILE A 79 -1.32 -14.57 -4.17
C ILE A 79 -0.38 -15.37 -3.26
N HIS A 80 -0.66 -15.43 -1.96
CA HIS A 80 0.15 -16.20 -1.02
C HIS A 80 0.11 -17.71 -1.36
N ALA A 81 -1.05 -18.25 -1.68
CA ALA A 81 -1.19 -19.63 -2.12
C ALA A 81 -0.43 -19.90 -3.43
N GLU A 82 -0.62 -19.04 -4.43
CA GLU A 82 0.08 -19.13 -5.72
C GLU A 82 1.61 -19.00 -5.57
N LEU A 83 2.07 -18.13 -4.68
CA LEU A 83 3.49 -18.00 -4.37
C LEU A 83 4.03 -19.24 -3.68
N SER A 84 3.25 -19.86 -2.79
CA SER A 84 3.64 -21.08 -2.09
C SER A 84 3.66 -22.28 -3.04
N ASP A 85 2.66 -22.41 -3.91
CA ASP A 85 2.54 -23.49 -4.88
C ASP A 85 3.54 -23.38 -6.05
N ASN A 86 3.96 -22.16 -6.36
CA ASN A 86 4.92 -21.88 -7.42
C ASN A 86 6.26 -21.35 -6.88
N TYR A 87 6.62 -21.71 -5.66
CA TYR A 87 7.84 -21.26 -4.99
C TYR A 87 9.09 -21.49 -5.86
N ASP A 88 9.14 -22.61 -6.58
CA ASP A 88 10.23 -22.95 -7.50
C ASP A 88 10.33 -21.97 -8.70
N ARG A 89 9.24 -21.30 -9.06
CA ARG A 89 9.22 -20.28 -10.14
C ARG A 89 9.68 -18.91 -9.67
N LEU A 90 9.54 -18.63 -8.38
CA LEU A 90 10.11 -17.46 -7.70
C LEU A 90 11.52 -17.74 -7.20
N ASP A 91 12.09 -18.82 -7.69
CA ASP A 91 13.45 -19.27 -7.43
C ASP A 91 14.44 -18.08 -7.48
N LEU A 92 15.40 -18.13 -6.59
CA LEU A 92 16.52 -17.21 -6.44
C LEU A 92 17.28 -16.90 -7.76
N ARG A 93 17.08 -17.70 -8.79
CA ARG A 93 17.60 -17.47 -10.15
C ARG A 93 16.98 -16.25 -10.83
N ASN A 94 15.74 -15.92 -10.51
CA ASN A 94 15.10 -14.70 -10.97
C ASN A 94 15.29 -13.62 -9.91
N ASN A 95 16.44 -12.95 -9.98
CA ASN A 95 16.85 -11.94 -9.02
C ASN A 95 15.96 -10.68 -9.09
N TYR A 96 14.81 -10.70 -8.43
CA TYR A 96 14.13 -9.46 -8.09
C TYR A 96 14.47 -9.07 -6.64
N GLY A 97 14.64 -7.79 -6.40
CA GLY A 97 15.02 -7.26 -5.09
C GLY A 97 13.96 -6.38 -4.44
N LEU A 98 12.96 -5.97 -5.22
CA LEU A 98 11.89 -5.07 -4.78
C LEU A 98 10.52 -5.63 -5.18
N LEU A 99 9.59 -5.56 -4.25
CA LEU A 99 8.16 -5.74 -4.46
C LEU A 99 7.50 -4.39 -4.19
N VAL A 100 6.80 -3.83 -5.15
CA VAL A 100 6.22 -2.49 -5.04
C VAL A 100 4.71 -2.57 -5.12
N ILE A 101 4.05 -2.13 -4.06
CA ILE A 101 2.59 -2.09 -3.97
C ILE A 101 2.20 -0.66 -3.61
N PRO A 102 1.93 0.19 -4.60
CA PRO A 102 1.57 1.58 -4.35
C PRO A 102 0.18 1.69 -3.72
N GLY A 103 0.06 2.60 -2.77
CA GLY A 103 -1.16 2.84 -2.02
C GLY A 103 -1.19 2.10 -0.68
N TYR A 104 -2.21 2.39 0.11
CA TYR A 104 -2.39 1.78 1.43
C TYR A 104 -3.02 0.39 1.31
N LEU A 105 -2.44 -0.58 2.02
CA LEU A 105 -2.88 -1.97 2.01
C LEU A 105 -4.07 -2.27 2.94
N GLY A 106 -4.65 -1.23 3.58
CA GLY A 106 -5.89 -1.29 4.35
C GLY A 106 -5.69 -1.67 5.81
N SER A 107 -5.17 -2.82 6.12
CA SER A 107 -5.10 -3.32 7.50
C SER A 107 -3.76 -3.96 7.87
N ASN A 108 -3.51 -4.07 9.18
CA ASN A 108 -2.36 -4.79 9.71
C ASN A 108 -2.26 -6.24 9.17
N MET A 109 -3.37 -6.95 9.09
CA MET A 109 -3.38 -8.34 8.59
C MET A 109 -2.89 -8.44 7.14
N VAL A 110 -3.28 -7.48 6.31
CA VAL A 110 -2.87 -7.39 4.91
C VAL A 110 -1.40 -7.06 4.80
N VAL A 111 -0.94 -6.04 5.51
CA VAL A 111 0.47 -5.65 5.57
C VAL A 111 1.34 -6.80 6.07
N GLU A 112 0.90 -7.53 7.09
CA GLU A 112 1.64 -8.66 7.66
C GLU A 112 1.79 -9.81 6.67
N LYS A 113 0.75 -10.14 5.91
CA LYS A 113 0.84 -11.18 4.86
C LYS A 113 1.86 -10.82 3.79
N TRP A 114 1.80 -9.58 3.29
CA TRP A 114 2.78 -9.10 2.31
C TRP A 114 4.19 -9.01 2.89
N ALA A 115 4.33 -8.62 4.16
CA ALA A 115 5.61 -8.61 4.85
C ALA A 115 6.22 -10.02 4.95
N LYS A 116 5.42 -11.03 5.25
CA LYS A 116 5.87 -12.43 5.25
C LYS A 116 6.36 -12.87 3.88
N ILE A 117 5.57 -12.60 2.83
CA ILE A 117 5.95 -12.91 1.45
C ILE A 117 7.29 -12.25 1.10
N ALA A 118 7.44 -10.97 1.40
CA ALA A 118 8.67 -10.23 1.14
C ALA A 118 9.86 -10.83 1.92
N HIS A 119 9.67 -11.13 3.19
CA HIS A 119 10.71 -11.70 4.05
C HIS A 119 11.16 -13.10 3.61
N GLU A 120 10.22 -13.98 3.30
CA GLU A 120 10.51 -15.35 2.82
C GLU A 120 11.27 -15.34 1.49
N ASN A 121 10.90 -14.47 0.58
CA ASN A 121 11.55 -14.30 -0.72
C ASN A 121 12.79 -13.40 -0.68
N LYS A 122 13.19 -12.90 0.49
CA LYS A 122 14.35 -12.01 0.63
C LYS A 122 14.29 -10.78 -0.31
N VAL A 123 13.11 -10.17 -0.39
CA VAL A 123 12.86 -8.94 -1.14
C VAL A 123 12.39 -7.83 -0.22
N MET A 124 12.51 -6.59 -0.66
CA MET A 124 12.03 -5.43 0.07
C MET A 124 10.67 -5.01 -0.50
N LEU A 125 9.64 -5.03 0.34
CA LEU A 125 8.34 -4.48 0.02
C LEU A 125 8.38 -2.96 0.18
N VAL A 126 7.97 -2.23 -0.83
CA VAL A 126 7.82 -0.78 -0.81
C VAL A 126 6.34 -0.45 -1.00
N THR A 127 5.74 0.16 0.00
CA THR A 127 4.32 0.50 0.03
C THR A 127 4.10 1.84 0.72
N ASP A 128 2.87 2.26 0.84
CA ASP A 128 2.48 3.55 1.39
C ASP A 128 1.51 3.38 2.56
N PHE A 129 1.53 4.33 3.47
CA PHE A 129 0.46 4.52 4.42
C PHE A 129 -0.68 5.35 3.79
N GLU A 130 -1.83 5.36 4.43
CA GLU A 130 -3.02 6.01 3.92
C GLU A 130 -2.79 7.50 3.60
N HIS A 131 -3.48 7.97 2.58
CA HIS A 131 -3.52 9.39 2.25
C HIS A 131 -4.51 10.11 3.15
N LEU A 132 -4.00 10.80 4.16
CA LEU A 132 -4.77 11.48 5.19
C LEU A 132 -4.78 12.99 4.98
N ASP A 133 -5.69 13.66 5.64
CA ASP A 133 -5.87 15.10 5.49
C ASP A 133 -4.92 15.91 6.38
N GLU A 134 -4.48 15.38 7.51
CA GLU A 134 -3.57 16.04 8.44
C GLU A 134 -2.45 15.11 8.94
N PRO A 135 -1.26 15.65 9.30
CA PRO A 135 -0.15 14.83 9.79
C PRO A 135 -0.43 14.08 11.10
N ASP A 136 -1.25 14.66 11.98
CA ASP A 136 -1.62 14.05 13.26
C ASP A 136 -2.52 12.82 13.05
N ASP A 137 -3.36 12.84 12.01
CA ASP A 137 -4.20 11.70 11.63
C ASP A 137 -3.36 10.46 11.31
N VAL A 138 -2.19 10.64 10.69
CA VAL A 138 -1.28 9.56 10.35
C VAL A 138 -0.86 8.78 11.60
N MET A 139 -0.58 9.48 12.70
CA MET A 139 -0.16 8.85 13.94
C MET A 139 -1.30 8.06 14.59
N GLU A 140 -2.47 8.67 14.68
CA GLU A 140 -3.67 8.06 15.26
C GLU A 140 -4.09 6.81 14.46
N MET A 141 -4.21 6.96 13.16
CA MET A 141 -4.56 5.84 12.26
C MET A 141 -3.51 4.73 12.24
N PHE A 142 -2.23 5.07 12.39
CA PHE A 142 -1.17 4.08 12.48
C PHE A 142 -1.28 3.24 13.76
N ASP A 143 -1.60 3.88 14.88
CA ASP A 143 -1.82 3.20 16.15
C ASP A 143 -3.09 2.34 16.11
N GLU A 144 -4.19 2.86 15.56
CA GLU A 144 -5.43 2.11 15.35
C GLU A 144 -5.25 0.89 14.44
N ALA A 145 -4.47 1.04 13.37
CA ALA A 145 -4.14 -0.05 12.45
C ALA A 145 -3.23 -1.11 13.09
N ASN A 146 -2.71 -0.87 14.30
CA ASN A 146 -1.81 -1.77 15.02
C ASN A 146 -0.60 -2.24 14.17
N LEU A 147 -0.01 -1.31 13.45
CA LEU A 147 1.14 -1.58 12.57
C LEU A 147 2.47 -1.61 13.32
N THR A 148 2.49 -1.13 14.57
CA THR A 148 3.65 -1.18 15.44
C THR A 148 3.94 -2.62 15.87
N GLY A 149 5.18 -3.07 15.71
CA GLY A 149 5.57 -4.41 16.16
C GLY A 149 7.01 -4.77 15.88
N GLY A 150 7.49 -5.75 16.64
CA GLY A 150 8.83 -6.31 16.53
C GLY A 150 8.92 -7.61 15.74
N ASP A 151 7.93 -7.92 14.92
CA ASP A 151 7.96 -9.09 14.06
C ASP A 151 9.02 -8.93 12.97
N VAL A 152 9.88 -9.92 12.82
CA VAL A 152 11.03 -9.88 11.91
C VAL A 152 10.65 -9.61 10.45
N TYR A 153 9.45 -10.00 10.04
CA TYR A 153 8.93 -9.77 8.68
C TYR A 153 8.82 -8.28 8.34
N ARG A 154 8.55 -7.44 9.33
CA ARG A 154 8.40 -5.98 9.16
C ARG A 154 9.72 -5.30 8.79
N ALA A 155 10.85 -5.96 8.99
CA ALA A 155 12.16 -5.49 8.52
C ALA A 155 12.25 -5.45 6.99
N ASN A 156 11.42 -6.22 6.29
CA ASN A 156 11.35 -6.22 4.83
C ASN A 156 10.27 -5.28 4.26
N VAL A 157 9.74 -4.37 5.07
CA VAL A 157 8.72 -3.41 4.66
C VAL A 157 9.25 -1.99 4.77
N LEU A 158 9.13 -1.23 3.69
CA LEU A 158 9.31 0.22 3.63
C LEU A 158 7.94 0.84 3.40
N MET A 159 7.46 1.59 4.37
CA MET A 159 6.17 2.25 4.31
C MET A 159 6.35 3.76 4.28
N THR A 160 6.02 4.37 3.16
CA THR A 160 6.10 5.83 3.01
C THR A 160 4.85 6.50 3.56
N CYS A 161 4.97 7.76 3.93
CA CYS A 161 3.84 8.60 4.28
C CYS A 161 4.06 10.03 3.74
N ASN A 162 3.01 10.86 3.80
CA ASN A 162 2.95 12.19 3.21
C ASN A 162 3.05 12.13 1.68
N TRP A 163 1.92 11.90 1.05
CA TRP A 163 1.83 11.68 -0.38
C TRP A 163 2.36 12.85 -1.21
N LEU A 164 2.80 12.54 -2.41
CA LEU A 164 3.39 13.50 -3.34
C LEU A 164 2.29 14.25 -4.08
N VAL A 165 2.54 15.53 -4.36
CA VAL A 165 1.77 16.28 -5.33
C VAL A 165 2.39 16.03 -6.70
N GLY A 166 1.69 15.24 -7.51
CA GLY A 166 2.10 14.90 -8.86
C GLY A 166 1.83 16.05 -9.84
N ARG A 167 2.36 15.92 -11.05
CA ARG A 167 2.00 16.82 -12.14
C ARG A 167 0.54 16.66 -12.48
N GLY A 168 -0.26 17.66 -12.21
CA GLY A 168 -1.63 17.72 -12.67
C GLY A 168 -1.69 17.77 -14.20
N ARG A 169 -2.66 17.07 -14.77
CA ARG A 169 -2.97 17.16 -16.21
C ARG A 169 -3.87 18.36 -16.50
N PHE A 170 -3.69 19.45 -15.76
CA PHE A 170 -4.52 20.66 -15.84
C PHE A 170 -4.67 21.18 -17.26
N ASN A 171 -3.58 21.19 -18.01
CA ASN A 171 -3.57 21.70 -19.38
C ASN A 171 -4.12 20.72 -20.41
N GLU A 172 -4.14 19.42 -20.08
CA GLU A 172 -4.59 18.38 -21.00
C GLU A 172 -6.08 18.05 -20.85
N ILE A 173 -6.58 17.98 -19.62
CA ILE A 173 -7.95 17.52 -19.32
C ILE A 173 -8.78 18.51 -18.48
N GLY A 174 -8.22 19.67 -18.14
CA GLY A 174 -8.93 20.71 -17.40
C GLY A 174 -9.22 20.36 -15.93
N GLU A 175 -8.46 19.46 -15.33
CA GLU A 175 -8.55 19.17 -13.90
C GLU A 175 -8.14 20.40 -13.08
N THR A 176 -8.89 20.69 -12.04
CA THR A 176 -8.66 21.83 -11.12
C THR A 176 -8.19 21.42 -9.73
N THR A 177 -8.01 20.12 -9.51
CA THR A 177 -7.61 19.55 -8.21
C THR A 177 -6.21 19.01 -8.27
N ASP A 178 -5.48 19.13 -7.17
CA ASP A 178 -4.16 18.52 -7.02
C ASP A 178 -4.24 16.99 -7.19
N LEU A 179 -3.27 16.44 -7.90
CA LEU A 179 -3.13 15.01 -8.05
C LEU A 179 -2.21 14.49 -6.97
N PHE A 180 -2.75 13.77 -6.00
CA PHE A 180 -1.96 13.09 -4.98
C PHE A 180 -1.57 11.70 -5.46
N VAL A 181 -0.28 11.39 -5.38
CA VAL A 181 0.27 10.10 -5.81
C VAL A 181 1.04 9.44 -4.68
N PRO A 182 0.93 8.10 -4.54
CA PRO A 182 1.65 7.37 -3.51
C PRO A 182 3.15 7.43 -3.76
N PRO A 183 3.96 7.77 -2.75
CA PRO A 183 5.41 7.95 -2.90
C PRO A 183 6.20 6.68 -3.18
N SER A 184 5.66 5.50 -2.84
CA SER A 184 6.35 4.22 -2.93
C SER A 184 6.91 3.93 -4.33
N ALA A 185 6.16 4.25 -5.37
CA ALA A 185 6.62 4.07 -6.76
C ALA A 185 7.88 4.90 -7.07
N ALA A 186 7.89 6.16 -6.64
CA ALA A 186 9.03 7.06 -6.82
C ALA A 186 10.23 6.63 -5.97
N LEU A 187 9.98 6.22 -4.72
CA LEU A 187 11.02 5.70 -3.82
C LEU A 187 11.62 4.41 -4.37
N ALA A 188 10.82 3.47 -4.87
CA ALA A 188 11.27 2.25 -5.50
C ALA A 188 12.19 2.53 -6.71
N GLY A 189 11.82 3.49 -7.56
CA GLY A 189 12.66 3.91 -8.67
C GLY A 189 14.02 4.47 -8.22
N LYS A 190 14.06 5.17 -7.09
CA LYS A 190 15.30 5.64 -6.47
C LYS A 190 16.12 4.51 -5.87
N ILE A 191 15.49 3.61 -5.15
CA ILE A 191 16.13 2.43 -4.56
C ILE A 191 16.75 1.57 -5.66
N TYR A 192 16.08 1.40 -6.78
CA TYR A 192 16.59 0.64 -7.94
C TYR A 192 17.89 1.23 -8.51
N LYS A 193 18.04 2.55 -8.50
CA LYS A 193 19.24 3.25 -8.99
C LYS A 193 20.37 3.37 -7.95
N THR A 194 20.13 2.97 -6.72
CA THR A 194 21.04 3.16 -5.59
C THR A 194 21.70 1.84 -5.20
N LEU A 195 22.96 1.87 -4.76
CA LEU A 195 23.63 0.68 -4.26
C LEU A 195 22.87 0.08 -3.06
N MET A 196 22.89 -1.25 -2.91
CA MET A 196 22.16 -1.93 -1.84
C MET A 196 22.57 -1.51 -0.44
N SER A 197 23.86 -1.20 -0.26
CA SER A 197 24.41 -0.70 1.01
C SER A 197 24.09 0.76 1.30
N GLN A 198 23.42 1.45 0.38
CA GLN A 198 23.21 2.89 0.46
C GLN A 198 21.77 3.21 0.80
N VAL A 199 21.58 4.05 1.81
CA VAL A 199 20.26 4.57 2.18
C VAL A 199 19.78 5.57 1.14
N THR A 200 18.59 5.37 0.61
CA THR A 200 17.94 6.25 -0.36
C THR A 200 17.14 7.33 0.37
N ALA A 201 17.83 8.15 1.14
CA ALA A 201 17.25 9.24 1.92
C ALA A 201 18.05 10.52 1.79
N GLY A 202 17.42 11.64 2.15
CA GLY A 202 18.04 12.96 2.15
C GLY A 202 18.36 13.52 0.76
N LYS A 203 18.92 14.72 0.74
CA LYS A 203 19.13 15.53 -0.48
C LYS A 203 19.91 14.82 -1.58
N LYS A 204 20.91 14.04 -1.21
CA LYS A 204 21.82 13.42 -2.18
C LYS A 204 21.25 12.19 -2.86
N PHE A 205 20.60 11.33 -2.10
CA PHE A 205 20.16 10.01 -2.59
C PHE A 205 18.64 9.81 -2.57
N GLY A 206 17.91 10.53 -1.72
CA GLY A 206 16.45 10.43 -1.57
C GLY A 206 15.63 11.39 -2.44
N GLY A 207 16.30 12.30 -3.14
CA GLY A 207 15.58 13.32 -3.93
C GLY A 207 14.76 12.75 -5.07
N ILE A 208 13.49 13.15 -5.14
CA ILE A 208 12.53 12.77 -6.18
C ILE A 208 12.43 13.96 -7.15
N ASN A 209 12.46 13.65 -8.42
CA ASN A 209 12.28 14.63 -9.48
C ASN A 209 10.87 14.49 -10.06
N GLU A 210 10.42 15.51 -10.76
CA GLU A 210 9.17 15.52 -11.52
C GLU A 210 7.88 15.43 -10.65
N VAL A 211 7.97 15.93 -9.41
CA VAL A 211 6.85 16.18 -8.52
C VAL A 211 6.81 17.65 -8.18
N GLU A 212 5.62 18.19 -7.90
CA GLU A 212 5.42 19.60 -7.57
C GLU A 212 5.65 19.88 -6.09
N GLY A 213 5.41 18.90 -5.24
CA GLY A 213 5.56 19.02 -3.81
C GLY A 213 5.17 17.77 -3.03
N VAL A 214 4.86 18.00 -1.77
CA VAL A 214 4.30 17.01 -0.84
C VAL A 214 2.97 17.53 -0.30
N ARG A 215 2.13 16.63 0.21
CA ARG A 215 0.82 16.98 0.76
C ARG A 215 0.91 17.98 1.91
N PHE A 216 1.85 17.73 2.83
CA PHE A 216 2.05 18.56 4.02
C PHE A 216 3.50 19.05 4.12
N ASP A 217 3.67 20.31 4.51
CA ASP A 217 4.96 20.85 4.94
C ASP A 217 5.21 20.45 6.41
N LEU A 218 5.80 19.29 6.60
CA LEU A 218 6.03 18.69 7.92
C LEU A 218 7.04 19.49 8.75
N LYS A 219 6.71 19.72 10.02
CA LYS A 219 7.63 20.26 11.01
C LYS A 219 8.61 19.19 11.48
N LYS A 220 9.73 19.60 12.05
CA LYS A 220 10.76 18.68 12.55
C LYS A 220 10.24 17.69 13.60
N SER A 221 9.31 18.12 14.45
CA SER A 221 8.67 17.26 15.44
C SER A 221 7.78 16.20 14.80
N GLU A 222 7.01 16.57 13.79
CA GLU A 222 6.14 15.67 13.05
C GLU A 222 6.97 14.63 12.27
N ILE A 223 8.06 15.06 11.61
CA ILE A 223 9.01 14.15 10.95
C ILE A 223 9.58 13.15 11.95
N ALA A 224 10.02 13.61 13.12
CA ALA A 224 10.59 12.76 14.14
C ALA A 224 9.56 11.74 14.69
N ASN A 225 8.32 12.17 14.88
CA ASN A 225 7.24 11.30 15.31
C ASN A 225 6.94 10.19 14.29
N LEU A 226 6.75 10.57 13.02
CA LEU A 226 6.50 9.61 11.93
C LEU A 226 7.67 8.64 11.76
N GLU A 227 8.90 9.13 11.86
CA GLU A 227 10.10 8.29 11.80
C GLU A 227 10.19 7.32 12.98
N SER A 228 9.72 7.71 14.17
CA SER A 228 9.68 6.83 15.34
C SER A 228 8.76 5.64 15.17
N LEU A 229 7.71 5.77 14.37
CA LEU A 229 6.80 4.69 13.99
C LEU A 229 7.38 3.73 12.94
N GLY A 230 8.53 4.05 12.34
CA GLY A 230 9.13 3.28 11.24
C GLY A 230 8.63 3.70 9.85
N LEU A 231 7.90 4.81 9.77
CA LEU A 231 7.47 5.39 8.51
C LEU A 231 8.60 6.18 7.83
N ILE A 232 8.51 6.31 6.52
CA ILE A 232 9.43 7.11 5.70
C ILE A 232 8.69 8.36 5.23
N PRO A 233 8.80 9.49 5.96
CA PRO A 233 8.12 10.71 5.56
C PRO A 233 8.77 11.32 4.32
N MET A 234 7.91 11.77 3.40
CA MET A 234 8.33 12.58 2.28
C MET A 234 8.31 14.04 2.69
N VAL A 235 9.38 14.75 2.41
CA VAL A 235 9.53 16.14 2.78
C VAL A 235 9.95 17.00 1.58
N ASN A 236 9.58 18.28 1.61
CA ASN A 236 10.06 19.27 0.67
C ASN A 236 11.04 20.21 1.39
N GLU A 237 12.31 19.91 1.27
CA GLU A 237 13.38 20.66 1.93
C GLU A 237 14.35 21.23 0.89
N TYR A 238 14.69 22.49 1.06
CA TYR A 238 15.61 23.19 0.15
C TYR A 238 15.15 23.18 -1.33
N GLY A 239 13.84 23.25 -1.55
CA GLY A 239 13.25 23.20 -2.89
C GLY A 239 13.36 21.85 -3.58
N LYS A 240 13.50 20.78 -2.82
CA LYS A 240 13.58 19.43 -3.32
C LYS A 240 12.75 18.47 -2.49
N VAL A 241 11.90 17.72 -3.16
CA VAL A 241 11.14 16.64 -2.53
C VAL A 241 12.06 15.42 -2.36
N MET A 242 12.04 14.85 -1.17
CA MET A 242 12.89 13.70 -0.83
C MET A 242 12.30 12.81 0.25
N ALA A 243 12.71 11.55 0.25
CA ALA A 243 12.52 10.66 1.40
C ALA A 243 13.47 11.07 2.54
N PHE A 244 12.98 11.12 3.77
CA PHE A 244 13.74 11.64 4.91
C PHE A 244 14.10 10.58 5.97
N SER A 245 13.82 9.31 5.72
CA SER A 245 14.19 8.21 6.63
C SER A 245 14.76 7.03 5.85
N GLY A 246 15.58 6.25 6.52
CA GLY A 246 16.12 4.97 6.04
C GLY A 246 15.62 3.80 6.87
N LYS A 247 14.54 3.97 7.61
CA LYS A 247 13.98 2.94 8.50
C LYS A 247 13.09 1.95 7.77
N THR A 248 13.01 0.77 8.34
CA THR A 248 11.99 -0.24 8.02
C THR A 248 10.80 -0.10 8.96
N LEU A 249 9.73 -0.83 8.69
CA LEU A 249 8.55 -0.89 9.58
C LEU A 249 8.80 -1.69 10.87
N PHE A 250 9.98 -2.25 11.05
CA PHE A 250 10.36 -3.02 12.23
C PHE A 250 10.64 -2.10 13.43
N ASN A 251 9.90 -2.28 14.51
CA ASN A 251 10.01 -1.50 15.75
C ASN A 251 10.51 -2.31 16.96
N GLY A 252 11.24 -3.40 16.74
CA GLY A 252 11.90 -4.16 17.80
C GLY A 252 13.29 -3.62 18.14
N ASP A 253 13.95 -4.21 19.14
CA ASP A 253 15.22 -3.73 19.69
C ASP A 253 16.45 -3.89 18.78
N ASN A 254 16.32 -4.60 17.66
CA ASN A 254 17.43 -4.83 16.74
C ASN A 254 17.60 -3.67 15.75
N LEU A 255 18.55 -2.79 16.00
CA LEU A 255 18.87 -1.63 15.17
C LEU A 255 19.24 -2.01 13.71
N GLY A 256 19.83 -3.19 13.50
CA GLY A 256 20.15 -3.67 12.16
C GLY A 256 18.89 -3.92 11.32
N LEU A 257 17.85 -4.45 11.93
CA LEU A 257 16.57 -4.69 11.27
C LEU A 257 15.75 -3.41 11.06
N GLN A 258 16.01 -2.37 11.83
CA GLN A 258 15.39 -1.06 11.65
C GLN A 258 15.94 -0.30 10.42
N THR A 259 17.09 -0.69 9.89
CA THR A 259 17.76 0.04 8.80
C THR A 259 17.68 -0.76 7.50
N TYR A 260 16.95 -0.24 6.50
CA TYR A 260 16.69 -1.00 5.29
C TYR A 260 17.94 -1.29 4.46
N SER A 261 18.96 -0.47 4.48
CA SER A 261 20.21 -0.75 3.77
C SER A 261 20.92 -1.99 4.34
N VAL A 262 20.86 -2.18 5.65
CA VAL A 262 21.40 -3.39 6.31
C VAL A 262 20.59 -4.61 5.88
N VAL A 263 19.27 -4.53 5.96
CA VAL A 263 18.38 -5.66 5.54
C VAL A 263 18.60 -6.01 4.08
N ARG A 264 18.66 -5.02 3.18
CA ARG A 264 18.92 -5.24 1.74
C ARG A 264 20.26 -5.93 1.47
N VAL A 265 21.32 -5.51 2.14
CA VAL A 265 22.63 -6.17 2.01
C VAL A 265 22.57 -7.62 2.50
N PHE A 266 21.90 -7.84 3.63
CA PHE A 266 21.73 -9.17 4.20
C PHE A 266 20.95 -10.10 3.25
N ASP A 267 19.86 -9.63 2.71
CA ASP A 267 19.03 -10.37 1.76
C ASP A 267 19.80 -10.68 0.47
N TYR A 268 20.53 -9.70 -0.03
CA TYR A 268 21.38 -9.90 -1.22
C TYR A 268 22.46 -10.94 -1.00
N VAL A 269 23.21 -10.85 0.10
CA VAL A 269 24.25 -11.81 0.45
C VAL A 269 23.66 -13.20 0.62
N THR A 270 22.51 -13.32 1.28
CA THR A 270 21.80 -14.59 1.44
C THR A 270 21.45 -15.20 0.09
N LYS A 271 20.89 -14.44 -0.83
CA LYS A 271 20.53 -14.91 -2.18
C LYS A 271 21.76 -15.37 -2.96
N VAL A 272 22.82 -14.59 -2.95
CA VAL A 272 24.06 -14.93 -3.67
C VAL A 272 24.70 -16.21 -3.12
N LEU A 273 24.73 -16.33 -1.79
CA LEU A 273 25.26 -17.54 -1.14
C LEU A 273 24.42 -18.78 -1.43
N MET A 274 23.10 -18.65 -1.37
CA MET A 274 22.19 -19.76 -1.68
C MET A 274 22.33 -20.21 -3.13
N ASP A 275 22.39 -19.26 -4.08
CA ASP A 275 22.62 -19.59 -5.50
C ASP A 275 23.98 -20.29 -5.71
N PHE A 276 25.03 -19.77 -5.07
CA PHE A 276 26.35 -20.39 -5.13
C PHE A 276 26.36 -21.80 -4.54
N LEU A 277 25.78 -21.99 -3.37
CA LEU A 277 25.72 -23.28 -2.69
C LEU A 277 24.88 -24.30 -3.47
N ASN A 278 23.73 -23.85 -4.01
CA ASN A 278 22.86 -24.73 -4.82
C ASN A 278 23.57 -25.22 -6.08
N ARG A 279 24.41 -24.41 -6.71
CA ARG A 279 25.21 -24.83 -7.88
C ARG A 279 26.30 -25.82 -7.53
N ARG A 280 26.78 -25.81 -6.28
CA ARG A 280 27.89 -26.64 -5.80
C ARG A 280 27.44 -27.83 -4.96
N ALA A 281 26.14 -27.93 -4.67
CA ALA A 281 25.62 -28.96 -3.77
C ALA A 281 25.88 -30.41 -4.23
N PHE A 282 26.19 -30.61 -5.50
CA PHE A 282 26.41 -31.94 -6.12
C PHE A 282 27.76 -32.05 -6.86
N GLU A 283 28.67 -31.10 -6.69
CA GLU A 283 30.05 -31.16 -7.11
C GLU A 283 30.93 -31.81 -6.01
#